data_0a0ee5cc70ebe33aef0389f841794864
#
_entry.id   0a0ee5cc70ebe33aef0389f841794864
#
_cell.length_a   1.000
_cell.length_b   1.000
_cell.length_c   1.000
_cell.angle_alpha   90.00
_cell.angle_beta   90.00
_cell.angle_gamma   90.00
#
_symmetry.space_group_name_H-M   'P 1'
#
loop_
_entity.id
_entity.type
_entity.pdbx_description
1 polymer ?
#
loop_
_entity_poly.entity_id
_entity_poly.type
_entity_poly.pdbx_seq_one_letter_code
_entity_poly.pdbx_strand_id
1 'polypeptide(L)' 'MQVAMIMAIIEKLLVYGPGAVVAIAAAFQKGKPTIADIRALEIVKDPEEYFQ' A
#
# COMPACT_ATOMS: atom_id res chain seq x y z
N MET A 1 12.04 4.72 -9.30
CA MET A 1 10.58 4.71 -9.09
C MET A 1 9.97 5.99 -9.67
N GLN A 2 8.85 5.87 -10.35
CA GLN A 2 8.19 7.02 -10.95
C GLN A 2 7.50 7.88 -9.88
N VAL A 3 7.46 9.19 -10.13
CA VAL A 3 6.82 10.13 -9.20
C VAL A 3 5.36 9.76 -8.95
N ALA A 4 4.64 9.36 -10.00
CA ALA A 4 3.23 8.98 -9.86
C ALA A 4 3.05 7.79 -8.90
N MET A 5 3.98 6.83 -8.93
CA MET A 5 3.96 5.70 -8.00
C MET A 5 4.17 6.18 -6.56
N ILE A 6 5.15 7.05 -6.35
CA ILE A 6 5.42 7.63 -5.03
C ILE A 6 4.19 8.36 -4.50
N MET A 7 3.53 9.14 -5.35
CA MET A 7 2.33 9.87 -4.96
C MET A 7 1.19 8.93 -4.57
N ALA A 8 1.00 7.85 -5.32
CA ALA A 8 -0.02 6.86 -4.99
C ALA A 8 0.24 6.22 -3.62
N ILE A 9 1.49 5.90 -3.32
CA ILE A 9 1.88 5.33 -2.03
C ILE A 9 1.62 6.33 -0.91
N ILE A 10 2.02 7.58 -1.09
CA ILE A 10 1.81 8.63 -0.10
C ILE A 10 0.32 8.84 0.19
N GLU A 11 -0.51 8.86 -0.85
CA GLU A 11 -1.96 8.98 -0.67
C GLU A 11 -2.52 7.88 0.23
N LYS A 12 -2.07 6.64 0.02
CA LYS A 12 -2.51 5.52 0.86
C LYS A 12 -2.03 5.68 2.30
N LEU A 13 -0.79 6.12 2.49
CA LEU A 13 -0.24 6.35 3.83
C LEU A 13 -1.02 7.43 4.58
N LEU A 14 -1.39 8.51 3.89
CA LEU A 14 -2.14 9.61 4.52
C LEU A 14 -3.56 9.20 4.91
N VAL A 15 -4.21 8.38 4.10
CA VAL A 15 -5.59 7.96 4.34
C VAL A 15 -5.67 6.85 5.37
N TYR A 16 -4.81 5.84 5.28
CA TYR A 16 -4.92 4.62 6.08
C TYR A 16 -3.87 4.52 7.19
N GLY A 17 -2.85 5.37 7.18
CA GLY A 17 -1.82 5.35 8.21
C GLY A 17 -0.93 4.11 8.15
N PRO A 18 -0.48 3.61 9.33
CA PRO A 18 0.50 2.51 9.38
C PRO A 18 0.05 1.22 8.69
N GLY A 19 -1.23 0.96 8.62
CA GLY A 19 -1.75 -0.23 7.93
C GLY A 19 -1.40 -0.25 6.46
N ALA A 20 -1.27 0.93 5.83
CA ALA A 20 -0.88 1.02 4.43
C ALA A 20 0.54 0.51 4.20
N VAL A 21 1.44 0.72 5.15
CA VAL A 21 2.84 0.26 5.03
C VAL A 21 2.88 -1.25 4.82
N VAL A 22 2.12 -1.98 5.64
CA VAL A 22 2.10 -3.45 5.57
C VAL A 22 1.52 -3.91 4.23
N ALA A 23 0.40 -3.33 3.82
CA ALA A 23 -0.26 -3.72 2.56
C ALA A 23 0.62 -3.42 1.35
N ILE A 24 1.26 -2.25 1.33
CA ILE A 24 2.14 -1.86 0.23
C ILE A 24 3.38 -2.75 0.19
N ALA A 25 3.99 -3.03 1.33
CA ALA A 25 5.14 -3.93 1.40
C ALA A 25 4.79 -5.32 0.88
N ALA A 26 3.62 -5.86 1.24
CA ALA A 26 3.17 -7.15 0.74
C ALA A 26 3.00 -7.14 -0.78
N ALA A 27 2.47 -6.05 -1.35
CA ALA A 27 2.32 -5.92 -2.80
C ALA A 27 3.68 -5.96 -3.50
N PHE A 28 4.69 -5.28 -2.95
CA PHE A 28 6.04 -5.29 -3.53
C PHE A 28 6.73 -6.64 -3.39
N GLN A 29 6.42 -7.40 -2.37
CA GLN A 29 6.97 -8.75 -2.21
C GLN A 29 6.45 -9.72 -3.27
N LYS A 30 5.25 -9.50 -3.79
CA LYS A 30 4.67 -10.35 -4.83
C LYS A 30 5.22 -10.05 -6.22
N GLY A 31 5.86 -8.91 -6.40
CA GLY A 31 6.38 -8.50 -7.70
C GLY A 31 6.49 -6.98 -7.78
N LYS A 32 6.36 -6.46 -9.01
CA LYS A 32 6.39 -5.02 -9.24
C LYS A 32 4.96 -4.51 -9.47
N PRO A 33 4.31 -3.93 -8.47
CA PRO A 33 2.95 -3.42 -8.66
C PRO A 33 2.95 -2.20 -9.58
N THR A 34 1.87 -2.03 -10.32
CA THR A 34 1.63 -0.82 -11.10
C THR A 34 0.97 0.24 -10.22
N ILE A 35 0.88 1.47 -10.74
CA ILE A 35 0.16 2.54 -10.06
C ILE A 35 -1.29 2.14 -9.81
N ALA A 36 -1.93 1.52 -10.80
CA ALA A 36 -3.29 1.04 -10.65
C ALA A 36 -3.42 -0.02 -9.56
N ASP A 37 -2.43 -0.90 -9.43
CA ASP A 37 -2.40 -1.91 -8.37
C ASP A 37 -2.37 -1.25 -6.98
N ILE A 38 -1.54 -0.24 -6.81
CA ILE A 38 -1.44 0.48 -5.54
C ILE A 38 -2.75 1.19 -5.21
N ARG A 39 -3.35 1.85 -6.19
CA ARG A 39 -4.63 2.56 -5.98
C ARG A 39 -5.77 1.63 -5.66
N ALA A 40 -5.74 0.41 -6.19
CA ALA A 40 -6.77 -0.59 -5.97
C ALA A 40 -6.58 -1.38 -4.68
N LEU A 41 -5.49 -1.18 -3.95
CA LEU A 41 -5.25 -1.90 -2.70
C LEU A 41 -6.37 -1.63 -1.69
N GLU A 42 -6.94 -2.71 -1.19
CA GLU A 42 -7.83 -2.65 -0.04
C GLU A 42 -6.99 -2.78 1.22
N ILE A 43 -7.04 -1.76 2.06
CA ILE A 43 -6.22 -1.71 3.26
C ILE A 43 -7.13 -1.90 4.46
N VAL A 44 -6.83 -2.90 5.26
CA VAL A 44 -7.58 -3.21 6.47
C VAL A 44 -7.29 -2.11 7.50
N LYS A 45 -8.32 -1.69 8.23
CA LYS A 45 -8.21 -0.60 9.21
C LYS A 45 -7.27 -0.93 10.35
N ASP A 46 -7.28 -2.19 10.79
CA ASP A 46 -6.48 -2.62 11.93
C ASP A 46 -5.22 -3.33 11.43
N PRO A 47 -4.04 -2.74 11.65
CA PRO A 47 -2.78 -3.36 11.22
C PRO A 47 -2.58 -4.76 11.81
N GLU A 48 -3.15 -5.07 12.95
CA GLU A 48 -3.00 -6.38 13.58
C GLU A 48 -3.54 -7.50 12.71
N GLU A 49 -4.52 -7.22 11.86
CA GLU A 49 -5.08 -8.23 10.97
C GLU A 49 -4.06 -8.78 9.98
N TYR A 50 -2.99 -8.04 9.72
CA TYR A 50 -1.92 -8.49 8.82
C TYR A 50 -0.96 -9.47 9.48
N PHE A 51 -1.01 -9.60 10.78
CA PHE A 51 -0.08 -10.44 11.55
C PHE A 51 -0.70 -11.71 12.11
N GLN A 52 -1.90 -11.99 11.71
CA GLN A 52 -2.59 -13.22 12.14
C GLN A 52 -2.25 -14.42 11.26
#